data_d0fb0ec34b72b5a8954c42a8505e1a58
#
_entry.id   d0fb0ec34b72b5a8954c42a8505e1a58
#
_cell.length_a   1.000
_cell.length_b   1.000
_cell.length_c   1.000
_cell.angle_alpha   90.00
_cell.angle_beta   90.00
_cell.angle_gamma   90.00
#
_symmetry.space_group_name_H-M   'P 1'
#
loop_
_entity.id
_entity.type
_entity.pdbx_description
1 polymer ?
#
loop_
_entity_poly.entity_id
_entity_poly.type
_entity_poly.pdbx_seq_one_letter_code
_entity_poly.pdbx_strand_id
1 'polypeptide(L)'
;DTLIPDGPLLSGHVFGVGRSQGGEVAVYKLENKAVAGECKFKHEGVAFNKPVRDTLEAAFDNFVNLANRVAPGMHIGSKDYLLFYNDLQSKGLSEEVSLAEFVGLCSAACNRPVMSALAVPGILRMSGSMDEIRGLEDIMRVAKNAGAKRVILPLSAIAGLQSVSSEIISGLSPVFYMDGDPVDAAKKALDL
;
A
#
# COMPACT_ATOMS: atom_id res chain seq x y z
N ASP A 1 11.77 6.55 16.66
CA ASP A 1 11.25 7.65 15.84
C ASP A 1 10.01 7.19 15.08
N THR A 2 8.98 8.04 15.07
CA THR A 2 7.73 7.75 14.41
C THR A 2 7.83 8.07 12.91
N LEU A 3 7.87 7.04 12.07
CA LEU A 3 7.91 7.18 10.62
C LEU A 3 6.52 7.34 10.02
N ILE A 4 5.53 6.65 10.62
CA ILE A 4 4.13 6.73 10.22
C ILE A 4 3.43 7.68 11.20
N PRO A 5 3.05 8.89 10.75
CA PRO A 5 2.43 9.86 11.65
C PRO A 5 1.01 9.46 12.04
N ASP A 6 0.56 9.92 13.19
CA ASP A 6 -0.79 9.67 13.69
C ASP A 6 -1.83 10.61 13.06
N GLY A 7 -1.39 11.70 12.46
CA GLY A 7 -2.26 12.72 11.88
C GLY A 7 -2.72 12.39 10.45
N PRO A 8 -3.59 13.24 9.89
CA PRO A 8 -4.10 13.04 8.54
C PRO A 8 -2.99 13.13 7.49
N LEU A 9 -3.14 12.35 6.42
CA LEU A 9 -2.23 12.35 5.28
C LEU A 9 -2.78 13.22 4.15
N LEU A 10 -1.89 13.62 3.24
CA LEU A 10 -2.31 14.17 1.96
C LEU A 10 -2.87 13.04 1.07
N SER A 11 -3.79 13.39 0.19
CA SER A 11 -4.28 12.42 -0.81
C SER A 11 -3.13 11.89 -1.65
N GLY A 12 -3.16 10.59 -1.94
CA GLY A 12 -2.11 9.92 -2.69
C GLY A 12 -0.95 9.38 -1.84
N HIS A 13 -0.88 9.74 -0.56
CA HIS A 13 0.16 9.27 0.34
C HIS A 13 -0.27 8.01 1.07
N VAL A 14 0.59 6.99 1.10
CA VAL A 14 0.32 5.71 1.74
C VAL A 14 1.63 5.12 2.28
N PHE A 15 1.52 4.35 3.36
CA PHE A 15 2.66 3.63 3.93
C PHE A 15 2.53 2.14 3.62
N GLY A 16 3.48 1.64 2.83
CA GLY A 16 3.61 0.22 2.56
C GLY A 16 4.56 -0.43 3.55
N VAL A 17 4.33 -1.70 3.83
CA VAL A 17 5.23 -2.53 4.63
C VAL A 17 5.48 -3.80 3.86
N GLY A 18 6.72 -4.14 3.66
CA GLY A 18 7.09 -5.33 2.90
C GLY A 18 8.54 -5.72 3.12
N ARG A 19 8.89 -6.90 2.63
CA ARG A 19 10.25 -7.40 2.70
C ARG A 19 11.09 -6.75 1.63
N SER A 20 12.21 -6.17 2.01
CA SER A 20 13.17 -5.60 1.07
C SER A 20 13.85 -6.71 0.25
N GLN A 21 14.46 -6.35 -0.86
CA GLN A 21 15.26 -7.29 -1.66
C GLN A 21 16.44 -7.88 -0.84
N GLY A 22 16.88 -7.19 0.19
CA GLY A 22 17.89 -7.69 1.13
C GLY A 22 17.33 -8.65 2.20
N GLY A 23 16.03 -8.87 2.24
CA GLY A 23 15.39 -9.84 3.15
C GLY A 23 14.82 -9.27 4.44
N GLU A 24 15.01 -8.00 4.73
CA GLU A 24 14.45 -7.36 5.93
C GLU A 24 13.10 -6.73 5.63
N VAL A 25 12.16 -6.84 6.57
CA VAL A 25 10.89 -6.12 6.50
C VAL A 25 11.13 -4.64 6.81
N ALA A 26 10.56 -3.76 5.99
CA ALA A 26 10.77 -2.33 6.12
C ALA A 26 9.50 -1.55 5.76
N VAL A 27 9.53 -0.26 6.07
CA VAL A 27 8.43 0.68 5.82
C VAL A 27 8.81 1.62 4.67
N TYR A 28 7.88 1.81 3.77
CA TYR A 28 8.02 2.66 2.59
C TYR A 28 6.91 3.69 2.56
N LYS A 29 7.25 4.93 2.22
CA LYS A 29 6.24 5.95 1.94
C LYS A 29 6.11 6.12 0.44
N LEU A 30 4.90 5.94 -0.06
CA LEU A 30 4.58 6.11 -1.47
C LEU A 30 3.74 7.38 -1.59
N GLU A 31 4.26 8.36 -2.30
CA GLU A 31 3.59 9.65 -2.49
C GLU A 31 3.14 9.76 -3.94
N ASN A 32 1.85 9.72 -4.16
CA ASN A 32 1.25 9.82 -5.48
C ASN A 32 0.63 11.19 -5.67
N LYS A 33 0.80 11.74 -6.87
CA LYS A 33 0.18 12.99 -7.28
C LYS A 33 -0.50 12.82 -8.64
N ALA A 34 -1.75 13.21 -8.74
CA ALA A 34 -2.48 13.23 -9.99
C ALA A 34 -2.45 14.65 -10.56
N VAL A 35 -2.06 14.80 -11.83
CA VAL A 35 -2.02 16.06 -12.55
C VAL A 35 -2.74 15.91 -13.88
N ALA A 36 -3.15 16.99 -14.52
CA ALA A 36 -3.78 16.93 -15.83
C ALA A 36 -2.86 16.22 -16.84
N GLY A 37 -3.41 15.29 -17.62
CA GLY A 37 -2.60 14.47 -18.53
C GLY A 37 -3.40 13.45 -19.31
N GLU A 38 -2.76 12.32 -19.62
CA GLU A 38 -3.27 11.29 -20.53
C GLU A 38 -3.16 9.87 -19.96
N CYS A 39 -3.27 9.74 -18.65
CA CYS A 39 -3.17 8.45 -17.94
C CYS A 39 -1.77 7.80 -18.06
N LYS A 40 -0.74 8.62 -18.00
CA LYS A 40 0.64 8.13 -17.93
C LYS A 40 1.07 7.98 -16.49
N PHE A 41 1.96 7.03 -16.25
CA PHE A 41 2.53 6.75 -14.93
C PHE A 41 4.03 7.00 -14.95
N LYS A 42 4.49 7.85 -14.03
CA LYS A 42 5.93 8.14 -13.84
C LYS A 42 6.28 7.92 -12.39
N HIS A 43 7.47 7.37 -12.15
CA HIS A 43 7.93 7.10 -10.80
C HIS A 43 9.38 7.48 -10.60
N GLU A 44 9.71 7.89 -9.38
CA GLU A 44 11.06 8.21 -8.93
C GLU A 44 11.39 7.42 -7.66
N GLY A 45 12.66 7.21 -7.39
CA GLY A 45 13.14 6.53 -6.18
C GLY A 45 13.48 5.06 -6.37
N VAL A 46 13.26 4.49 -7.55
CA VAL A 46 13.54 3.07 -7.83
C VAL A 46 14.70 2.86 -8.80
N ALA A 47 15.28 3.94 -9.35
CA ALA A 47 16.37 3.91 -10.30
C ALA A 47 16.13 2.92 -11.45
N PHE A 48 17.09 2.04 -11.72
CA PHE A 48 16.99 1.03 -12.77
C PHE A 48 16.59 -0.36 -12.23
N ASN A 49 15.99 -0.43 -11.06
CA ASN A 49 15.58 -1.69 -10.44
C ASN A 49 14.33 -2.25 -11.14
N LYS A 50 14.55 -3.11 -12.13
CA LYS A 50 13.46 -3.65 -12.94
C LYS A 50 12.43 -4.44 -12.12
N PRO A 51 12.80 -5.35 -11.19
CA PRO A 51 11.80 -6.08 -10.41
C PRO A 51 10.90 -5.16 -9.60
N VAL A 52 11.43 -4.10 -9.02
CA VAL A 52 10.63 -3.12 -8.27
C VAL A 52 9.76 -2.30 -9.21
N ARG A 53 10.30 -1.86 -10.36
CA ARG A 53 9.49 -1.17 -11.37
C ARG A 53 8.33 -2.02 -11.86
N ASP A 54 8.56 -3.31 -12.09
CA ASP A 54 7.50 -4.24 -12.53
C ASP A 54 6.38 -4.34 -11.48
N THR A 55 6.74 -4.29 -10.19
CA THR A 55 5.77 -4.26 -9.09
C THR A 55 4.89 -3.00 -9.15
N LEU A 56 5.50 -1.85 -9.40
CA LEU A 56 4.77 -0.58 -9.50
C LEU A 56 3.90 -0.53 -10.75
N GLU A 57 4.38 -1.07 -11.86
CA GLU A 57 3.59 -1.19 -13.09
C GLU A 57 2.38 -2.12 -12.90
N ALA A 58 2.54 -3.21 -12.16
CA ALA A 58 1.43 -4.10 -11.82
C ALA A 58 0.34 -3.37 -11.04
N ALA A 59 0.74 -2.53 -10.09
CA ALA A 59 -0.19 -1.69 -9.34
C ALA A 59 -0.92 -0.71 -10.26
N PHE A 60 -0.21 -0.07 -11.18
CA PHE A 60 -0.82 0.88 -12.11
C PHE A 60 -1.77 0.20 -13.11
N ASP A 61 -1.39 -0.96 -13.64
CA ASP A 61 -2.27 -1.72 -14.55
C ASP A 61 -3.58 -2.10 -13.86
N ASN A 62 -3.52 -2.56 -12.62
CA ASN A 62 -4.72 -2.84 -11.83
C ASN A 62 -5.53 -1.58 -11.56
N PHE A 63 -4.87 -0.47 -11.27
CA PHE A 63 -5.53 0.82 -11.10
C PHE A 63 -6.33 1.23 -12.34
N VAL A 64 -5.73 1.15 -13.52
CA VAL A 64 -6.42 1.47 -14.78
C VAL A 64 -7.67 0.61 -14.96
N ASN A 65 -7.57 -0.68 -14.62
CA ASN A 65 -8.67 -1.63 -14.81
C ASN A 65 -9.76 -1.54 -13.74
N LEU A 66 -9.42 -1.18 -12.50
CA LEU A 66 -10.30 -1.38 -11.34
C LEU A 66 -10.72 -0.08 -10.64
N ALA A 67 -10.11 1.06 -10.96
CA ALA A 67 -10.33 2.31 -10.20
C ALA A 67 -11.79 2.72 -10.13
N ASN A 68 -12.54 2.57 -11.22
CA ASN A 68 -13.97 2.93 -11.24
C ASN A 68 -14.82 2.09 -10.29
N ARG A 69 -14.36 0.90 -9.93
CA ARG A 69 -15.04 0.06 -8.93
C ARG A 69 -14.76 0.52 -7.51
N VAL A 70 -13.63 1.20 -7.29
CA VAL A 70 -13.29 1.78 -5.98
C VAL A 70 -14.14 3.03 -5.73
N ALA A 71 -14.15 3.96 -6.69
CA ALA A 71 -14.97 5.17 -6.61
C ALA A 71 -15.43 5.55 -8.02
N PRO A 72 -16.72 5.37 -8.32
CA PRO A 72 -17.26 5.72 -9.63
C PRO A 72 -17.05 7.20 -9.95
N GLY A 73 -16.73 7.51 -11.21
CA GLY A 73 -16.61 8.89 -11.69
C GLY A 73 -15.23 9.54 -11.48
N MET A 74 -14.19 8.76 -11.21
CA MET A 74 -12.84 9.28 -11.00
C MET A 74 -12.20 9.95 -12.23
N HIS A 75 -12.63 9.65 -13.44
CA HIS A 75 -12.06 10.17 -14.69
C HIS A 75 -10.54 10.01 -14.78
N ILE A 76 -10.05 8.81 -14.54
CA ILE A 76 -8.61 8.54 -14.45
C ILE A 76 -7.86 8.81 -15.76
N GLY A 77 -8.51 8.71 -16.91
CA GLY A 77 -7.89 8.87 -18.23
C GLY A 77 -7.42 10.28 -18.55
N SER A 78 -7.90 11.30 -17.83
CA SER A 78 -7.54 12.70 -18.03
C SER A 78 -6.43 13.21 -17.13
N LYS A 79 -5.79 12.31 -16.39
CA LYS A 79 -4.72 12.65 -15.45
C LYS A 79 -3.49 11.80 -15.71
N ASP A 80 -2.31 12.35 -15.44
CA ASP A 80 -1.07 11.59 -15.27
C ASP A 80 -0.83 11.38 -13.78
N TYR A 81 -0.12 10.31 -13.44
CA TYR A 81 0.14 9.89 -12.07
C TYR A 81 1.63 9.86 -11.82
N LEU A 82 2.06 10.60 -10.81
CA LEU A 82 3.48 10.75 -10.46
C LEU A 82 3.68 10.11 -9.09
N LEU A 83 4.56 9.11 -9.02
CA LEU A 83 4.91 8.43 -7.76
C LEU A 83 6.31 8.83 -7.33
N PHE A 84 6.44 9.20 -6.05
CA PHE A 84 7.71 9.29 -5.37
C PHE A 84 7.80 8.14 -4.35
N TYR A 85 8.76 7.24 -4.56
CA TYR A 85 8.97 6.03 -3.76
C TYR A 85 10.06 6.28 -2.73
N ASN A 86 9.74 6.19 -1.44
CA ASN A 86 10.67 6.46 -0.35
C ASN A 86 10.92 5.22 0.51
N ASP A 87 12.17 4.79 0.55
CA ASP A 87 12.66 3.80 1.51
C ASP A 87 13.01 4.52 2.82
N LEU A 88 12.09 4.52 3.77
CA LEU A 88 12.21 5.34 4.98
C LEU A 88 13.29 4.87 5.95
N GLN A 89 13.67 3.61 5.88
CA GLN A 89 14.60 2.99 6.84
C GLN A 89 15.93 2.61 6.20
N SER A 90 16.13 2.94 4.92
CA SER A 90 17.35 2.61 4.17
C SER A 90 17.69 1.11 4.22
N LYS A 91 16.66 0.25 4.16
CA LYS A 91 16.81 -1.21 4.16
C LYS A 91 16.89 -1.80 2.75
N GLY A 92 16.77 -0.97 1.73
CA GLY A 92 16.68 -1.39 0.34
C GLY A 92 15.25 -1.40 -0.18
N LEU A 93 15.10 -1.48 -1.49
CA LEU A 93 13.81 -1.45 -2.16
C LEU A 93 13.05 -2.76 -1.93
N SER A 94 11.73 -2.72 -2.01
CA SER A 94 10.84 -3.87 -1.87
C SER A 94 10.02 -4.10 -3.12
N GLU A 95 9.84 -5.37 -3.49
CA GLU A 95 8.89 -5.80 -4.51
C GLU A 95 7.50 -6.09 -3.93
N GLU A 96 7.28 -5.80 -2.65
CA GLU A 96 6.07 -6.19 -1.92
C GLU A 96 5.17 -5.00 -1.56
N VAL A 97 5.22 -3.93 -2.37
CA VAL A 97 4.45 -2.69 -2.10
C VAL A 97 3.36 -2.42 -3.12
N SER A 98 2.99 -3.41 -3.94
CA SER A 98 2.04 -3.18 -5.04
C SER A 98 0.62 -2.88 -4.56
N LEU A 99 0.15 -3.51 -3.48
CA LEU A 99 -1.17 -3.15 -2.94
C LEU A 99 -1.16 -1.73 -2.38
N ALA A 100 -0.11 -1.35 -1.65
CA ALA A 100 0.00 0.02 -1.14
C ALA A 100 -0.02 1.04 -2.28
N GLU A 101 0.71 0.78 -3.37
CA GLU A 101 0.71 1.68 -4.51
C GLU A 101 -0.66 1.76 -5.19
N PHE A 102 -1.36 0.62 -5.34
CA PHE A 102 -2.73 0.62 -5.86
C PHE A 102 -3.64 1.53 -5.02
N VAL A 103 -3.58 1.41 -3.70
CA VAL A 103 -4.34 2.26 -2.77
C VAL A 103 -3.95 3.73 -2.93
N GLY A 104 -2.65 4.02 -3.03
CA GLY A 104 -2.14 5.37 -3.20
C GLY A 104 -2.62 6.02 -4.50
N LEU A 105 -2.63 5.27 -5.60
CA LEU A 105 -3.16 5.74 -6.88
C LEU A 105 -4.65 6.06 -6.78
N CYS A 106 -5.44 5.18 -6.18
CA CYS A 106 -6.87 5.43 -5.96
C CYS A 106 -7.10 6.68 -5.10
N SER A 107 -6.30 6.83 -4.04
CA SER A 107 -6.36 8.01 -3.17
C SER A 107 -6.10 9.30 -3.93
N ALA A 108 -5.06 9.32 -4.76
CA ALA A 108 -4.72 10.49 -5.59
C ALA A 108 -5.83 10.79 -6.60
N ALA A 109 -6.35 9.77 -7.26
CA ALA A 109 -7.35 9.93 -8.31
C ALA A 109 -8.68 10.45 -7.78
N CYS A 110 -9.13 10.00 -6.62
CA CYS A 110 -10.39 10.47 -6.02
C CYS A 110 -10.19 11.63 -5.03
N ASN A 111 -8.97 12.10 -4.87
CA ASN A 111 -8.61 13.18 -3.94
C ASN A 111 -9.14 12.92 -2.52
N ARG A 112 -8.95 11.69 -2.05
CA ARG A 112 -9.39 11.26 -0.72
C ARG A 112 -8.21 10.65 0.03
N PRO A 113 -7.85 11.19 1.22
CA PRO A 113 -6.72 10.67 1.98
C PRO A 113 -6.92 9.21 2.40
N VAL A 114 -5.82 8.47 2.45
CA VAL A 114 -5.79 7.16 3.09
C VAL A 114 -5.98 7.35 4.59
N MET A 115 -6.65 6.41 5.24
CA MET A 115 -6.84 6.39 6.69
C MET A 115 -5.52 6.66 7.42
N SER A 116 -5.54 7.51 8.44
CA SER A 116 -4.33 7.87 9.17
C SER A 116 -3.75 6.67 9.94
N ALA A 117 -2.44 6.67 10.13
CA ALA A 117 -1.70 5.66 10.87
C ALA A 117 -1.93 4.22 10.36
N LEU A 118 -2.23 4.07 9.08
CA LEU A 118 -2.48 2.78 8.43
C LEU A 118 -1.22 2.28 7.73
N ALA A 119 -0.83 1.02 8.01
CA ALA A 119 0.17 0.29 7.25
C ALA A 119 -0.52 -0.63 6.24
N VAL A 120 -0.01 -0.68 5.02
CA VAL A 120 -0.58 -1.47 3.92
C VAL A 120 0.44 -2.48 3.43
N PRO A 121 0.45 -3.71 3.95
CA PRO A 121 1.18 -4.82 3.35
C PRO A 121 0.34 -5.46 2.25
N GLY A 122 1.00 -6.12 1.30
CA GLY A 122 0.31 -6.93 0.31
C GLY A 122 0.93 -6.84 -1.07
N ILE A 123 0.86 -7.95 -1.78
CA ILE A 123 1.38 -8.09 -3.15
C ILE A 123 0.21 -8.29 -4.09
N LEU A 124 0.00 -7.32 -4.97
CA LEU A 124 -0.99 -7.36 -6.03
C LEU A 124 -0.27 -7.64 -7.33
N ARG A 125 -0.61 -8.76 -7.97
CA ARG A 125 0.01 -9.17 -9.23
C ARG A 125 -0.68 -8.50 -10.42
N MET A 126 0.01 -8.44 -11.54
CA MET A 126 -0.52 -7.84 -12.77
C MET A 126 -1.83 -8.51 -13.22
N SER A 127 -1.99 -9.80 -12.94
CA SER A 127 -3.22 -10.54 -13.22
C SER A 127 -4.43 -10.13 -12.39
N GLY A 128 -4.22 -9.32 -11.34
CA GLY A 128 -5.25 -8.99 -10.36
C GLY A 128 -5.29 -9.93 -9.16
N SER A 129 -4.52 -11.01 -9.18
CA SER A 129 -4.40 -11.91 -8.03
C SER A 129 -3.54 -11.31 -6.94
N MET A 130 -3.72 -11.78 -5.72
CA MET A 130 -2.97 -11.34 -4.56
C MET A 130 -2.27 -12.51 -3.89
N ASP A 131 -1.01 -12.29 -3.51
CA ASP A 131 -0.25 -13.29 -2.79
C ASP A 131 -0.72 -13.38 -1.34
N GLU A 132 -0.53 -14.55 -0.74
CA GLU A 132 -0.70 -14.73 0.70
C GLU A 132 0.38 -13.91 1.42
N ILE A 133 0.00 -13.24 2.51
CA ILE A 133 0.95 -12.46 3.33
C ILE A 133 1.78 -13.43 4.17
N ARG A 134 3.08 -13.39 3.97
CA ARG A 134 4.05 -14.22 4.70
C ARG A 134 4.73 -13.39 5.79
N GLY A 135 5.09 -14.05 6.89
CA GLY A 135 5.79 -13.37 7.98
C GLY A 135 4.95 -12.30 8.64
N LEU A 136 3.69 -12.60 8.89
CA LEU A 136 2.72 -11.65 9.43
C LEU A 136 3.21 -10.97 10.71
N GLU A 137 3.84 -11.71 11.61
CA GLU A 137 4.35 -11.14 12.87
C GLU A 137 5.42 -10.08 12.63
N ASP A 138 6.36 -10.33 11.73
CA ASP A 138 7.41 -9.36 11.40
C ASP A 138 6.84 -8.11 10.76
N ILE A 139 5.88 -8.29 9.85
CA ILE A 139 5.20 -7.18 9.18
C ILE A 139 4.48 -6.31 10.21
N MET A 140 3.74 -6.91 11.12
CA MET A 140 3.00 -6.17 12.15
C MET A 140 3.93 -5.51 13.15
N ARG A 141 5.01 -6.19 13.55
CA ARG A 141 6.01 -5.61 14.47
C ARG A 141 6.67 -4.38 13.88
N VAL A 142 7.11 -4.48 12.63
CA VAL A 142 7.77 -3.36 11.94
C VAL A 142 6.80 -2.20 11.76
N ALA A 143 5.56 -2.48 11.35
CA ALA A 143 4.52 -1.45 11.21
C ALA A 143 4.25 -0.73 12.53
N LYS A 144 4.05 -1.48 13.61
CA LYS A 144 3.79 -0.91 14.94
C LYS A 144 4.96 -0.07 15.41
N ASN A 145 6.18 -0.58 15.29
CA ASN A 145 7.39 0.14 15.71
C ASN A 145 7.60 1.44 14.91
N ALA A 146 7.13 1.48 13.68
CA ALA A 146 7.18 2.68 12.84
C ALA A 146 6.10 3.72 13.19
N GLY A 147 5.12 3.36 13.99
CA GLY A 147 4.05 4.27 14.42
C GLY A 147 2.66 3.94 13.91
N ALA A 148 2.49 2.86 13.13
CA ALA A 148 1.17 2.45 12.69
C ALA A 148 0.28 2.08 13.87
N LYS A 149 -0.99 2.42 13.77
CA LYS A 149 -2.03 2.03 14.73
C LYS A 149 -3.06 1.09 14.10
N ARG A 150 -3.04 1.00 12.77
CA ARG A 150 -3.90 0.13 11.97
C ARG A 150 -3.06 -0.57 10.92
N VAL A 151 -3.47 -1.79 10.59
CA VAL A 151 -2.89 -2.55 9.47
C VAL A 151 -4.04 -3.15 8.66
N ILE A 152 -3.97 -3.02 7.34
CA ILE A 152 -4.99 -3.63 6.49
C ILE A 152 -4.57 -5.06 6.13
N LEU A 153 -5.47 -6.02 6.31
CA LEU A 153 -5.19 -7.45 6.13
C LEU A 153 -6.36 -8.15 5.45
N PRO A 154 -6.11 -9.19 4.66
CA PRO A 154 -7.20 -10.02 4.16
C PRO A 154 -7.84 -10.83 5.30
N LEU A 155 -9.11 -11.18 5.17
CA LEU A 155 -9.82 -11.97 6.18
C LEU A 155 -9.10 -13.27 6.51
N SER A 156 -8.46 -13.90 5.53
CA SER A 156 -7.68 -15.14 5.74
C SER A 156 -6.52 -14.96 6.73
N ALA A 157 -6.07 -13.75 6.98
CA ALA A 157 -5.00 -13.50 7.95
C ALA A 157 -5.45 -13.67 9.40
N ILE A 158 -6.74 -13.75 9.68
CA ILE A 158 -7.27 -13.93 11.05
C ILE A 158 -6.63 -15.13 11.73
N ALA A 159 -6.51 -16.26 11.01
CA ALA A 159 -5.90 -17.46 11.57
C ALA A 159 -4.44 -17.23 12.01
N GLY A 160 -3.68 -16.48 11.20
CA GLY A 160 -2.29 -16.15 11.51
C GLY A 160 -2.12 -15.20 12.69
N LEU A 161 -3.13 -14.40 12.99
CA LEU A 161 -3.07 -13.45 14.11
C LEU A 161 -2.97 -14.17 15.46
N GLN A 162 -3.45 -15.40 15.56
CA GLN A 162 -3.35 -16.20 16.79
C GLN A 162 -1.89 -16.50 17.16
N SER A 163 -0.99 -16.49 16.20
CA SER A 163 0.44 -16.73 16.39
C SER A 163 1.24 -15.45 16.61
N VAL A 164 0.60 -14.28 16.50
CA VAL A 164 1.25 -13.00 16.73
C VAL A 164 1.19 -12.66 18.21
N SER A 165 2.28 -12.11 18.77
CA SER A 165 2.33 -11.81 20.20
C SER A 165 1.23 -10.78 20.58
N SER A 166 0.66 -10.95 21.77
CA SER A 166 -0.39 -10.07 22.28
C SER A 166 0.08 -8.62 22.42
N GLU A 167 1.35 -8.42 22.66
CA GLU A 167 1.95 -7.09 22.76
C GLU A 167 1.85 -6.32 21.44
N ILE A 168 2.05 -6.99 20.31
CA ILE A 168 1.91 -6.39 18.98
C ILE A 168 0.43 -6.14 18.68
N ILE A 169 -0.42 -7.12 18.89
CA ILE A 169 -1.86 -7.03 18.59
C ILE A 169 -2.54 -5.94 19.39
N SER A 170 -2.16 -5.75 20.65
CA SER A 170 -2.80 -4.75 21.52
C SER A 170 -2.57 -3.31 21.04
N GLY A 171 -1.53 -3.06 20.26
CA GLY A 171 -1.21 -1.72 19.78
C GLY A 171 -1.46 -1.50 18.29
N LEU A 172 -1.93 -2.51 17.57
CA LEU A 172 -2.09 -2.46 16.13
C LEU A 172 -3.40 -3.12 15.71
N SER A 173 -4.41 -2.32 15.40
CA SER A 173 -5.74 -2.81 15.06
C SER A 173 -5.80 -3.25 13.59
N PRO A 174 -6.20 -4.49 13.30
CA PRO A 174 -6.39 -4.91 11.91
C PRO A 174 -7.67 -4.32 11.32
N VAL A 175 -7.60 -3.94 10.06
CA VAL A 175 -8.73 -3.58 9.20
C VAL A 175 -8.81 -4.65 8.12
N PHE A 176 -9.88 -5.41 8.07
CA PHE A 176 -9.97 -6.56 7.18
C PHE A 176 -10.67 -6.23 5.86
N TYR A 177 -10.18 -6.85 4.78
CA TYR A 177 -10.81 -6.81 3.48
C TYR A 177 -11.02 -8.23 2.94
N MET A 178 -11.89 -8.38 1.96
CA MET A 178 -12.21 -9.67 1.33
C MET A 178 -10.98 -10.22 0.60
N ASP A 179 -10.68 -11.48 0.82
CA ASP A 179 -9.53 -12.16 0.21
C ASP A 179 -9.50 -11.99 -1.31
N GLY A 180 -8.33 -11.66 -1.84
CA GLY A 180 -8.12 -11.51 -3.27
C GLY A 180 -8.81 -10.31 -3.90
N ASP A 181 -9.38 -9.41 -3.11
CA ASP A 181 -10.15 -8.27 -3.60
C ASP A 181 -9.43 -6.93 -3.33
N PRO A 182 -8.60 -6.45 -4.27
CA PRO A 182 -7.90 -5.18 -4.10
C PRO A 182 -8.86 -3.98 -4.07
N VAL A 183 -10.02 -4.09 -4.71
CA VAL A 183 -11.04 -3.03 -4.69
C VAL A 183 -11.57 -2.85 -3.27
N ASP A 184 -11.90 -3.95 -2.59
CA ASP A 184 -12.35 -3.89 -1.20
C ASP A 184 -11.24 -3.36 -0.28
N ALA A 185 -9.99 -3.78 -0.51
CA ALA A 185 -8.84 -3.26 0.24
C ALA A 185 -8.73 -1.74 0.11
N ALA A 186 -8.81 -1.21 -1.10
CA ALA A 186 -8.77 0.23 -1.34
C ALA A 186 -9.95 0.96 -0.70
N LYS A 187 -11.15 0.41 -0.80
CA LYS A 187 -12.33 1.00 -0.13
C LYS A 187 -12.15 1.10 1.37
N LYS A 188 -11.65 0.02 2.00
CA LYS A 188 -11.38 0.02 3.44
C LYS A 188 -10.31 1.05 3.82
N ALA A 189 -9.22 1.11 3.04
CA ALA A 189 -8.13 2.05 3.29
C ALA A 189 -8.56 3.51 3.12
N LEU A 190 -9.51 3.78 2.24
CA LEU A 190 -10.04 5.12 1.95
C LEU A 190 -11.31 5.46 2.74
N ASP A 191 -11.80 4.54 3.55
CA ASP A 191 -13.04 4.69 4.32
C ASP A 191 -14.25 5.00 3.40
N LEU A 192 -14.35 4.21 2.34
CA LEU A 192 -15.44 4.29 1.36
C LEU A 192 -16.48 3.18 1.55
#